data_62f77ef67af334ab9081c9a8bcdd4326
#
_entry.id   62f77ef67af334ab9081c9a8bcdd4326
#
_cell.length_a   1.000
_cell.length_b   1.000
_cell.length_c   1.000
_cell.angle_alpha   90.00
_cell.angle_beta   90.00
_cell.angle_gamma   90.00
#
_symmetry.space_group_name_H-M   'P 1'
#
loop_
_entity.id
_entity.type
_entity.pdbx_description
1 polymer ?
#
loop_
_entity_poly.entity_id
_entity_poly.type
_entity_poly.pdbx_seq_one_letter_code
_entity_poly.pdbx_strand_id
1 'polypeptide(L)'
;MMNRLHAARVQAGVIAAAVLFSLTGNLAAAQGEPPKPDRIVMNDAGGATQAANRKTFYNAFEKKYGITIVNTSPVDLGKLRAMVTSGNIEWTVTEIAGPDAILAERSGLLEPLDHSVIDLSNYPEHLRDRKYVFPKSAYSTIIGYRSDVFGEGKGPQSWADFWDVKKFPGPRTMQNSPVENLEFALLADGVAPENLYPLDVDRAFKKMDEIKPHVAVWWTTGAQSAQLLVDQEAVIGTAWNGRYYSLIKEGAPISIVWNQGAIKESAFGIPKGAKDAYWGQRLLAVTADAKLQGEYANIIGYPGLNLEATKHTDPKLLPYLPTSPENLSKQFWVNLEWWSDNRAAIQERWMRWLLQ
;
A
#
# COMPACT_ATOMS: atom_id res chain seq x y z
N MET A 1 -2.51 -98.02 -1.10
CA MET A 1 -3.59 -98.15 -2.09
C MET A 1 -3.55 -96.94 -2.98
N MET A 2 -2.93 -97.11 -4.14
CA MET A 2 -3.59 -97.22 -5.44
C MET A 2 -4.41 -95.91 -5.74
N ASN A 3 -4.26 -95.24 -6.81
CA ASN A 3 -3.74 -95.50 -8.15
C ASN A 3 -3.67 -94.21 -8.97
N ARG A 4 -2.60 -94.04 -9.74
CA ARG A 4 -2.58 -93.81 -11.17
C ARG A 4 -3.14 -92.46 -11.70
N LEU A 5 -2.23 -91.57 -12.22
CA LEU A 5 -1.95 -91.37 -13.65
C LEU A 5 -3.16 -90.91 -14.52
N HIS A 6 -3.10 -89.73 -15.07
CA HIS A 6 -2.99 -89.61 -16.55
C HIS A 6 -2.51 -88.25 -16.97
N ALA A 7 -1.55 -88.28 -17.83
CA ALA A 7 -1.02 -87.12 -18.54
C ALA A 7 -1.94 -86.82 -19.74
N ALA A 8 -2.14 -85.58 -20.02
CA ALA A 8 -2.52 -85.18 -21.37
C ALA A 8 -1.85 -83.80 -21.72
N ARG A 9 -1.09 -83.89 -22.73
CA ARG A 9 -0.53 -82.75 -23.49
C ARG A 9 -1.65 -81.95 -24.11
N VAL A 10 -1.53 -80.59 -24.15
CA VAL A 10 -1.95 -79.83 -25.32
C VAL A 10 -1.25 -78.44 -25.28
N GLN A 11 -0.45 -78.25 -26.26
CA GLN A 11 -0.21 -77.12 -27.15
C GLN A 11 -0.06 -75.70 -26.58
N ALA A 12 1.10 -75.12 -26.95
CA ALA A 12 1.46 -73.74 -26.93
C ALA A 12 0.47 -72.86 -27.69
N GLY A 13 -0.05 -71.83 -27.03
CA GLY A 13 -0.69 -70.69 -27.62
C GLY A 13 0.08 -69.41 -27.22
N VAL A 14 0.89 -68.91 -28.11
CA VAL A 14 1.56 -67.61 -27.96
C VAL A 14 0.48 -66.55 -28.13
N ILE A 15 0.05 -65.95 -27.01
CA ILE A 15 -0.74 -64.72 -27.04
C ILE A 15 0.22 -63.57 -26.80
N ALA A 16 0.54 -62.86 -27.90
CA ALA A 16 1.21 -61.56 -27.83
C ALA A 16 0.30 -60.53 -27.14
N ALA A 17 0.58 -60.25 -25.86
CA ALA A 17 -0.02 -59.11 -25.16
C ALA A 17 0.61 -57.85 -25.71
N ALA A 18 -0.10 -57.16 -26.61
CA ALA A 18 0.22 -55.81 -27.03
C ALA A 18 0.06 -54.88 -25.79
N VAL A 19 1.17 -54.49 -25.19
CA VAL A 19 1.22 -53.42 -24.19
C VAL A 19 0.93 -52.11 -24.92
N LEU A 20 -0.33 -51.69 -24.90
CA LEU A 20 -0.72 -50.33 -25.21
C LEU A 20 -0.21 -49.42 -24.07
N PHE A 21 1.00 -48.87 -24.27
CA PHE A 21 1.46 -47.72 -23.55
C PHE A 21 0.52 -46.54 -23.95
N SER A 22 -0.54 -46.30 -23.17
CA SER A 22 -1.28 -45.07 -23.22
C SER A 22 -0.35 -43.97 -22.78
N LEU A 23 0.25 -43.28 -23.76
CA LEU A 23 0.81 -41.96 -23.63
C LEU A 23 -0.35 -41.04 -23.21
N THR A 24 -0.65 -40.99 -21.92
CA THR A 24 -1.31 -39.82 -21.35
C THR A 24 -0.30 -38.71 -21.35
N GLY A 25 -0.07 -38.14 -22.53
CA GLY A 25 0.53 -36.83 -22.62
C GLY A 25 -0.33 -35.90 -21.78
N ASN A 26 0.25 -35.34 -20.73
CA ASN A 26 -0.25 -34.14 -20.10
C ASN A 26 -0.29 -33.07 -21.18
N LEU A 27 -1.40 -32.99 -21.89
CA LEU A 27 -1.84 -31.78 -22.54
C LEU A 27 -2.15 -30.81 -21.37
N ALA A 28 -1.11 -30.11 -20.90
CA ALA A 28 -1.32 -28.81 -20.34
C ALA A 28 -1.97 -28.02 -21.49
N ALA A 29 -3.30 -28.05 -21.51
CA ALA A 29 -4.08 -27.22 -22.40
C ALA A 29 -3.55 -25.79 -22.17
N ALA A 30 -2.99 -25.19 -23.20
CA ALA A 30 -2.83 -23.76 -23.26
C ALA A 30 -4.24 -23.21 -23.05
N GLN A 31 -4.57 -22.87 -21.80
CA GLN A 31 -5.85 -22.24 -21.48
C GLN A 31 -5.78 -20.90 -22.19
N GLY A 32 -6.52 -20.81 -23.32
CA GLY A 32 -6.71 -19.56 -24.04
C GLY A 32 -7.20 -18.49 -23.05
N GLU A 33 -6.96 -17.23 -23.35
CA GLU A 33 -7.48 -16.14 -22.53
C GLU A 33 -8.96 -16.36 -22.25
N PRO A 34 -9.42 -16.17 -20.97
CA PRO A 34 -10.83 -16.30 -20.66
C PRO A 34 -11.65 -15.26 -21.42
N PRO A 35 -12.96 -15.50 -21.63
CA PRO A 35 -13.83 -14.56 -22.29
C PRO A 35 -13.64 -13.14 -21.76
N LYS A 36 -13.52 -12.19 -22.67
CA LYS A 36 -13.33 -10.80 -22.33
C LYS A 36 -14.67 -10.21 -21.88
N PRO A 37 -14.77 -9.63 -20.66
CA PRO A 37 -15.96 -8.96 -20.19
C PRO A 37 -16.10 -7.58 -20.84
N ASP A 38 -17.31 -7.05 -20.92
CA ASP A 38 -17.53 -5.67 -21.34
C ASP A 38 -16.95 -4.66 -20.34
N ARG A 39 -16.97 -5.03 -19.07
CA ARG A 39 -16.52 -4.17 -17.96
C ARG A 39 -15.97 -4.96 -16.78
N ILE A 40 -15.07 -4.31 -16.02
CA ILE A 40 -14.61 -4.76 -14.69
C ILE A 40 -14.89 -3.66 -13.67
N VAL A 41 -14.96 -4.04 -12.40
CA VAL A 41 -15.24 -3.10 -11.30
C VAL A 41 -13.99 -2.86 -10.48
N MET A 42 -13.59 -1.58 -10.42
CA MET A 42 -12.48 -1.11 -9.58
C MET A 42 -13.03 -0.34 -8.38
N ASN A 43 -12.72 -0.78 -7.17
CA ASN A 43 -12.98 -0.04 -5.95
C ASN A 43 -11.73 0.72 -5.51
N ASP A 44 -11.82 2.03 -5.36
CA ASP A 44 -10.69 2.87 -4.95
C ASP A 44 -11.10 3.97 -3.96
N ALA A 45 -10.13 4.78 -3.53
CA ALA A 45 -10.34 5.82 -2.53
C ALA A 45 -11.25 6.98 -2.98
N GLY A 46 -11.60 7.03 -4.28
CA GLY A 46 -12.39 8.13 -4.83
C GLY A 46 -11.62 9.45 -5.00
N GLY A 47 -12.34 10.51 -5.35
CA GLY A 47 -11.81 11.87 -5.42
C GLY A 47 -10.61 12.03 -6.35
N ALA A 48 -9.61 12.81 -5.92
CA ALA A 48 -8.41 13.12 -6.70
C ALA A 48 -7.60 11.87 -7.08
N THR A 49 -7.52 10.88 -6.19
CA THR A 49 -6.82 9.61 -6.42
C THR A 49 -7.48 8.83 -7.57
N GLN A 50 -8.81 8.71 -7.54
CA GLN A 50 -9.56 8.05 -8.61
C GLN A 50 -9.40 8.80 -9.94
N ALA A 51 -9.45 10.13 -9.92
CA ALA A 51 -9.25 10.95 -11.12
C ALA A 51 -7.85 10.77 -11.72
N ALA A 52 -6.81 10.65 -10.89
CA ALA A 52 -5.45 10.37 -11.33
C ALA A 52 -5.31 8.94 -11.89
N ASN A 53 -5.84 7.92 -11.17
CA ASN A 53 -5.89 6.54 -11.65
C ASN A 53 -6.59 6.44 -13.02
N ARG A 54 -7.72 7.17 -13.18
CA ARG A 54 -8.49 7.20 -14.43
C ARG A 54 -7.66 7.73 -15.59
N LYS A 55 -6.99 8.87 -15.39
CA LYS A 55 -6.19 9.52 -16.44
C LYS A 55 -4.97 8.70 -16.88
N THR A 56 -4.48 7.82 -16.01
CA THR A 56 -3.28 7.02 -16.27
C THR A 56 -3.64 5.55 -16.47
N PHE A 57 -3.74 4.80 -15.40
CA PHE A 57 -3.84 3.33 -15.43
C PHE A 57 -5.12 2.82 -16.10
N TYR A 58 -6.27 3.43 -15.76
CA TYR A 58 -7.56 2.91 -16.26
C TYR A 58 -7.73 3.19 -17.74
N ASN A 59 -7.44 4.40 -18.21
CA ASN A 59 -7.49 4.73 -19.63
C ASN A 59 -6.50 3.88 -20.45
N ALA A 60 -5.29 3.61 -19.92
CA ALA A 60 -4.31 2.74 -20.57
C ALA A 60 -4.82 1.30 -20.68
N PHE A 61 -5.42 0.78 -19.61
CA PHE A 61 -6.03 -0.55 -19.59
C PHE A 61 -7.20 -0.65 -20.59
N GLU A 62 -8.13 0.30 -20.55
CA GLU A 62 -9.28 0.35 -21.47
C GLU A 62 -8.83 0.42 -22.94
N LYS A 63 -7.82 1.25 -23.22
CA LYS A 63 -7.23 1.35 -24.58
C LYS A 63 -6.58 0.04 -25.01
N LYS A 64 -5.87 -0.65 -24.11
CA LYS A 64 -5.14 -1.88 -24.43
C LYS A 64 -6.06 -3.07 -24.62
N TYR A 65 -7.06 -3.21 -23.77
CA TYR A 65 -7.91 -4.41 -23.73
C TYR A 65 -9.34 -4.17 -24.21
N GLY A 66 -9.80 -2.92 -24.33
CA GLY A 66 -11.18 -2.58 -24.73
C GLY A 66 -12.22 -3.05 -23.69
N ILE A 67 -11.84 -3.09 -22.42
CA ILE A 67 -12.70 -3.44 -21.28
C ILE A 67 -12.93 -2.17 -20.47
N THR A 68 -14.19 -1.79 -20.24
CA THR A 68 -14.52 -0.58 -19.48
C THR A 68 -14.26 -0.78 -17.99
N ILE A 69 -13.65 0.20 -17.31
CA ILE A 69 -13.50 0.22 -15.85
C ILE A 69 -14.62 1.04 -15.23
N VAL A 70 -15.46 0.39 -14.43
CA VAL A 70 -16.46 1.03 -13.58
C VAL A 70 -15.87 1.24 -12.19
N ASN A 71 -15.92 2.47 -11.68
CA ASN A 71 -15.38 2.80 -10.37
C ASN A 71 -16.45 2.77 -9.28
N THR A 72 -16.05 2.30 -8.10
CA THR A 72 -16.80 2.41 -6.85
C THR A 72 -15.90 2.99 -5.75
N SER A 73 -16.49 3.64 -4.76
CA SER A 73 -15.82 4.18 -3.57
C SER A 73 -16.83 4.31 -2.42
N PRO A 74 -16.39 4.45 -1.17
CA PRO A 74 -15.00 4.39 -0.71
C PRO A 74 -14.47 2.95 -0.64
N VAL A 75 -13.17 2.82 -0.28
CA VAL A 75 -12.58 1.53 0.10
C VAL A 75 -13.20 1.08 1.43
N ASP A 76 -13.49 -0.21 1.55
CA ASP A 76 -14.15 -0.79 2.73
C ASP A 76 -13.73 -2.24 2.94
N LEU A 77 -12.88 -2.48 3.92
CA LEU A 77 -12.40 -3.82 4.28
C LEU A 77 -13.53 -4.71 4.82
N GLY A 78 -14.50 -4.11 5.52
CA GLY A 78 -15.68 -4.84 6.03
C GLY A 78 -16.53 -5.37 4.89
N LYS A 79 -16.80 -4.53 3.87
CA LYS A 79 -17.51 -4.93 2.66
C LYS A 79 -16.74 -5.99 1.88
N LEU A 80 -15.40 -5.83 1.73
CA LEU A 80 -14.55 -6.86 1.12
C LEU A 80 -14.73 -8.22 1.81
N ARG A 81 -14.64 -8.24 3.14
CA ARG A 81 -14.83 -9.45 3.94
C ARG A 81 -16.22 -10.06 3.74
N ALA A 82 -17.28 -9.23 3.78
CA ALA A 82 -18.65 -9.69 3.58
C ALA A 82 -18.85 -10.34 2.20
N MET A 83 -18.33 -9.71 1.14
CA MET A 83 -18.39 -10.25 -0.23
C MET A 83 -17.68 -11.59 -0.35
N VAL A 84 -16.46 -11.71 0.17
CA VAL A 84 -15.69 -12.97 0.10
C VAL A 84 -16.37 -14.07 0.92
N THR A 85 -16.90 -13.76 2.10
CA THR A 85 -17.60 -14.74 2.95
C THR A 85 -18.90 -15.22 2.32
N SER A 86 -19.65 -14.35 1.65
CA SER A 86 -20.93 -14.71 0.98
C SER A 86 -20.73 -15.33 -0.40
N GLY A 87 -19.54 -15.22 -1.00
CA GLY A 87 -19.28 -15.60 -2.39
C GLY A 87 -19.89 -14.67 -3.44
N ASN A 88 -20.46 -13.53 -3.02
CA ASN A 88 -21.03 -12.54 -3.93
C ASN A 88 -20.05 -11.38 -4.16
N ILE A 89 -19.09 -11.58 -5.07
CA ILE A 89 -18.00 -10.65 -5.31
C ILE A 89 -18.40 -9.63 -6.38
N GLU A 90 -18.55 -8.37 -5.98
CA GLU A 90 -18.90 -7.26 -6.88
C GLU A 90 -17.66 -6.60 -7.51
N TRP A 91 -16.53 -6.61 -6.81
CA TRP A 91 -15.30 -5.94 -7.23
C TRP A 91 -14.35 -6.89 -7.94
N THR A 92 -13.71 -6.42 -9.01
CA THR A 92 -12.62 -7.14 -9.67
C THR A 92 -11.28 -6.81 -9.01
N VAL A 93 -11.07 -5.54 -8.67
CA VAL A 93 -9.89 -5.04 -7.95
C VAL A 93 -10.34 -4.05 -6.88
N THR A 94 -9.68 -4.04 -5.74
CA THR A 94 -9.91 -3.06 -4.65
C THR A 94 -8.61 -2.41 -4.21
N GLU A 95 -8.65 -1.13 -3.91
CA GLU A 95 -7.57 -0.44 -3.20
C GLU A 95 -7.63 -0.78 -1.71
N ILE A 96 -6.47 -0.98 -1.10
CA ILE A 96 -6.31 -1.25 0.33
C ILE A 96 -5.04 -0.54 0.78
N ALA A 97 -5.05 0.11 1.93
CA ALA A 97 -3.90 0.88 2.39
C ALA A 97 -3.49 0.52 3.82
N GLY A 98 -2.21 0.71 4.10
CA GLY A 98 -1.65 0.52 5.42
C GLY A 98 -1.81 -0.91 5.97
N PRO A 99 -2.01 -1.07 7.28
CA PRO A 99 -2.13 -2.38 7.93
C PRO A 99 -3.31 -3.21 7.44
N ASP A 100 -4.34 -2.59 6.84
CA ASP A 100 -5.52 -3.30 6.33
C ASP A 100 -5.17 -4.20 5.13
N ALA A 101 -4.13 -3.86 4.35
CA ALA A 101 -3.62 -4.69 3.26
C ALA A 101 -3.07 -6.04 3.80
N ILE A 102 -2.26 -5.98 4.85
CA ILE A 102 -1.72 -7.17 5.51
C ILE A 102 -2.84 -7.99 6.17
N LEU A 103 -3.81 -7.32 6.79
CA LEU A 103 -4.96 -8.01 7.40
C LEU A 103 -5.82 -8.72 6.35
N ALA A 104 -6.06 -8.11 5.19
CA ALA A 104 -6.80 -8.73 4.09
C ALA A 104 -6.07 -9.97 3.56
N GLU A 105 -4.75 -9.90 3.38
CA GLU A 105 -3.91 -11.02 2.97
C GLU A 105 -3.99 -12.17 3.98
N ARG A 106 -3.70 -11.91 5.26
CA ARG A 106 -3.71 -12.91 6.34
C ARG A 106 -5.09 -13.53 6.58
N SER A 107 -6.15 -12.78 6.30
CA SER A 107 -7.52 -13.26 6.39
C SER A 107 -7.98 -14.07 5.16
N GLY A 108 -7.11 -14.27 4.16
CA GLY A 108 -7.42 -15.01 2.94
C GLY A 108 -8.50 -14.35 2.08
N LEU A 109 -8.58 -13.01 2.09
CA LEU A 109 -9.59 -12.26 1.35
C LEU A 109 -9.19 -11.93 -0.09
N LEU A 110 -7.95 -12.26 -0.48
CA LEU A 110 -7.38 -11.87 -1.77
C LEU A 110 -6.94 -13.07 -2.59
N GLU A 111 -7.02 -12.95 -3.90
CA GLU A 111 -6.37 -13.87 -4.84
C GLU A 111 -4.86 -13.63 -4.90
N PRO A 112 -4.04 -14.66 -5.15
CA PRO A 112 -2.62 -14.48 -5.35
C PRO A 112 -2.32 -13.66 -6.61
N LEU A 113 -1.26 -12.88 -6.57
CA LEU A 113 -0.75 -12.15 -7.73
C LEU A 113 -0.14 -13.13 -8.75
N ASP A 114 -0.40 -12.88 -10.02
CA ASP A 114 0.22 -13.60 -11.13
C ASP A 114 1.53 -12.91 -11.57
N HIS A 115 2.64 -13.31 -10.97
CA HIS A 115 3.96 -12.77 -11.30
C HIS A 115 4.46 -13.13 -12.70
N SER A 116 3.74 -13.98 -13.45
CA SER A 116 4.04 -14.18 -14.87
C SER A 116 3.65 -12.99 -15.74
N VAL A 117 2.77 -12.11 -15.24
CA VAL A 117 2.31 -10.91 -15.96
C VAL A 117 2.54 -9.61 -15.18
N ILE A 118 2.67 -9.70 -13.83
CA ILE A 118 2.95 -8.54 -12.97
C ILE A 118 4.44 -8.55 -12.63
N ASP A 119 5.19 -7.62 -13.21
CA ASP A 119 6.62 -7.47 -12.96
C ASP A 119 6.88 -6.47 -11.83
N LEU A 120 7.41 -6.96 -10.70
CA LEU A 120 7.85 -6.16 -9.56
C LEU A 120 9.37 -6.07 -9.43
N SER A 121 10.14 -6.47 -10.43
CA SER A 121 11.63 -6.52 -10.38
C SER A 121 12.25 -5.15 -10.06
N ASN A 122 11.63 -4.06 -10.51
CA ASN A 122 12.08 -2.69 -10.30
C ASN A 122 11.43 -2.00 -9.08
N TYR A 123 10.82 -2.78 -8.19
CA TYR A 123 10.27 -2.26 -6.93
C TYR A 123 11.29 -2.35 -5.78
N PRO A 124 11.09 -1.63 -4.67
CA PRO A 124 11.87 -1.82 -3.45
C PRO A 124 11.92 -3.31 -3.06
N GLU A 125 13.08 -3.79 -2.62
CA GLU A 125 13.34 -5.22 -2.42
C GLU A 125 12.29 -5.93 -1.56
N HIS A 126 11.91 -5.33 -0.44
CA HIS A 126 10.90 -5.88 0.48
C HIS A 126 9.47 -5.95 -0.08
N LEU A 127 9.23 -5.38 -1.27
CA LEU A 127 7.93 -5.41 -1.95
C LEU A 127 7.88 -6.37 -3.14
N ARG A 128 9.03 -6.92 -3.59
CA ARG A 128 9.11 -7.75 -4.81
C ARG A 128 8.39 -9.09 -4.68
N ASP A 129 8.41 -9.66 -3.48
CA ASP A 129 7.87 -10.98 -3.20
C ASP A 129 6.43 -10.94 -2.62
N ARG A 130 5.72 -9.81 -2.77
CA ARG A 130 4.33 -9.70 -2.36
C ARG A 130 3.46 -10.71 -3.12
N LYS A 131 2.72 -11.55 -2.36
CA LYS A 131 1.95 -12.66 -2.95
C LYS A 131 0.51 -12.31 -3.29
N TYR A 132 -0.11 -11.39 -2.54
CA TYR A 132 -1.54 -11.12 -2.65
C TYR A 132 -1.84 -9.64 -2.83
N VAL A 133 -0.92 -8.77 -2.44
CA VAL A 133 -1.10 -7.32 -2.44
C VAL A 133 -0.16 -6.69 -3.44
N PHE A 134 -0.70 -5.99 -4.43
CA PHE A 134 0.09 -5.24 -5.41
C PHE A 134 0.43 -3.86 -4.84
N PRO A 135 1.70 -3.55 -4.58
CA PRO A 135 2.11 -2.25 -4.05
C PRO A 135 1.98 -1.18 -5.14
N LYS A 136 1.01 -0.29 -5.01
CA LYS A 136 0.64 0.68 -6.04
C LYS A 136 1.44 1.98 -5.98
N SER A 137 1.45 2.62 -4.81
CA SER A 137 2.05 3.94 -4.63
C SER A 137 2.55 4.14 -3.21
N ALA A 138 3.50 5.06 -3.05
CA ALA A 138 4.02 5.46 -1.75
C ALA A 138 3.46 6.82 -1.31
N TYR A 139 3.34 6.99 -0.01
CA TYR A 139 3.11 8.27 0.63
C TYR A 139 3.82 8.30 1.99
N SER A 140 4.12 9.48 2.44
CA SER A 140 4.80 9.65 3.74
C SER A 140 4.11 10.66 4.60
N THR A 141 4.05 10.36 5.90
CA THR A 141 3.76 11.37 6.91
C THR A 141 5.06 12.04 7.31
N ILE A 142 5.11 13.35 7.14
CA ILE A 142 6.30 14.17 7.34
C ILE A 142 5.97 15.41 8.16
N ILE A 143 7.00 16.06 8.68
CA ILE A 143 6.87 17.36 9.33
C ILE A 143 6.66 18.45 8.27
N GLY A 144 5.69 19.32 8.51
CA GLY A 144 5.56 20.60 7.82
C GLY A 144 5.51 21.74 8.83
N TYR A 145 6.01 22.89 8.45
CA TYR A 145 5.95 24.07 9.29
C TYR A 145 5.75 25.35 8.47
N ARG A 146 5.22 26.38 9.09
CA ARG A 146 5.04 27.69 8.46
C ARG A 146 6.38 28.39 8.29
N SER A 147 6.79 28.59 7.03
CA SER A 147 8.05 29.25 6.70
C SER A 147 8.03 30.76 6.97
N ASP A 148 6.87 31.38 6.97
CA ASP A 148 6.69 32.79 7.35
C ASP A 148 6.81 33.03 8.85
N VAL A 149 6.68 31.98 9.69
CA VAL A 149 6.88 32.05 11.15
C VAL A 149 8.34 31.79 11.52
N PHE A 150 8.93 30.71 11.01
CA PHE A 150 10.28 30.30 11.40
C PHE A 150 11.39 30.71 10.42
N GLY A 151 11.04 31.06 9.19
CA GLY A 151 11.95 31.21 8.06
C GLY A 151 12.17 29.87 7.35
N GLU A 152 12.43 29.94 6.05
CA GLU A 152 12.71 28.77 5.25
C GLU A 152 13.98 28.06 5.74
N GLY A 153 13.91 26.73 5.93
CA GLY A 153 15.01 25.92 6.47
C GLY A 153 15.35 26.15 7.95
N LYS A 154 14.62 27.02 8.68
CA LYS A 154 14.91 27.38 10.07
C LYS A 154 13.89 26.80 11.07
N GLY A 155 12.84 26.13 10.61
CA GLY A 155 11.90 25.40 11.46
C GLY A 155 12.50 24.06 11.95
N PRO A 156 11.66 23.21 12.64
CA PRO A 156 12.10 21.90 13.14
C PRO A 156 12.63 21.03 12.00
N GLN A 157 13.74 20.33 12.23
CA GLN A 157 14.40 19.47 11.24
C GLN A 157 14.39 17.99 11.62
N SER A 158 13.82 17.66 12.78
CA SER A 158 13.71 16.29 13.30
C SER A 158 12.50 16.17 14.22
N TRP A 159 12.17 14.94 14.62
CA TRP A 159 11.13 14.73 15.65
C TRP A 159 11.57 15.27 17.00
N ALA A 160 12.85 15.22 17.36
CA ALA A 160 13.36 15.87 18.57
C ALA A 160 13.07 17.39 18.55
N ASP A 161 13.31 18.05 17.42
CA ASP A 161 12.93 19.46 17.24
C ASP A 161 11.40 19.68 17.29
N PHE A 162 10.61 18.77 16.71
CA PHE A 162 9.14 18.84 16.78
C PHE A 162 8.64 18.82 18.24
N TRP A 163 9.30 18.06 19.12
CA TRP A 163 9.00 18.00 20.56
C TRP A 163 9.58 19.17 21.35
N ASP A 164 10.59 19.88 20.84
CA ASP A 164 11.19 21.03 21.53
C ASP A 164 10.30 22.28 21.39
N VAL A 165 9.31 22.37 22.27
CA VAL A 165 8.32 23.48 22.28
C VAL A 165 8.92 24.80 22.73
N LYS A 166 10.13 24.81 23.32
CA LYS A 166 10.85 26.01 23.72
C LYS A 166 11.61 26.61 22.55
N LYS A 167 12.31 25.78 21.81
CA LYS A 167 13.09 26.18 20.61
C LYS A 167 12.16 26.52 19.46
N PHE A 168 11.09 25.77 19.27
CA PHE A 168 10.09 25.98 18.22
C PHE A 168 8.71 26.19 18.83
N PRO A 169 8.41 27.40 19.31
CA PRO A 169 7.15 27.69 19.99
C PRO A 169 5.96 27.70 19.03
N GLY A 170 4.76 27.48 19.59
CA GLY A 170 3.47 27.56 18.90
C GLY A 170 2.72 26.22 18.84
N PRO A 171 1.44 26.23 18.43
CA PRO A 171 0.60 25.05 18.41
C PRO A 171 1.03 24.06 17.31
N ARG A 172 0.89 22.76 17.65
CA ARG A 172 1.14 21.64 16.74
C ARG A 172 -0.17 21.01 16.28
N THR A 173 -0.09 20.28 15.18
CA THR A 173 -1.14 19.36 14.74
C THR A 173 -0.53 17.99 14.38
N MET A 174 -1.24 16.93 14.78
CA MET A 174 -0.82 15.53 14.53
C MET A 174 -2.04 14.70 14.14
N GLN A 175 -1.81 13.52 13.55
CA GLN A 175 -2.89 12.61 13.19
C GLN A 175 -3.58 12.03 14.43
N ASN A 176 -4.88 11.88 14.40
CA ASN A 176 -5.61 11.09 15.40
C ASN A 176 -5.47 9.58 15.12
N SER A 177 -4.25 9.08 15.32
CA SER A 177 -3.90 7.67 15.11
C SER A 177 -2.65 7.33 15.91
N PRO A 178 -2.55 6.15 16.53
CA PRO A 178 -1.31 5.70 17.14
C PRO A 178 -0.24 5.36 16.09
N VAL A 179 -0.66 4.89 14.91
CA VAL A 179 0.24 4.54 13.79
C VAL A 179 1.02 5.79 13.39
N GLU A 180 2.32 5.66 13.29
CA GLU A 180 3.31 6.71 13.03
C GLU A 180 3.59 7.62 14.23
N ASN A 181 2.57 8.08 14.97
CA ASN A 181 2.79 8.95 16.12
C ASN A 181 3.62 8.28 17.24
N LEU A 182 3.48 6.97 17.43
CA LEU A 182 4.30 6.24 18.41
C LEU A 182 5.74 6.08 17.91
N GLU A 183 5.95 5.86 16.61
CA GLU A 183 7.28 5.88 16.00
C GLU A 183 7.92 7.27 16.13
N PHE A 184 7.17 8.33 15.83
CA PHE A 184 7.66 9.71 15.95
C PHE A 184 8.04 10.06 17.40
N ALA A 185 7.28 9.58 18.36
CA ALA A 185 7.59 9.75 19.78
C ALA A 185 8.91 9.05 20.15
N LEU A 186 9.12 7.81 19.69
CA LEU A 186 10.37 7.08 19.93
C LEU A 186 11.58 7.75 19.26
N LEU A 187 11.41 8.24 18.03
CA LEU A 187 12.44 9.00 17.31
C LEU A 187 12.77 10.31 18.06
N ALA A 188 11.75 11.01 18.57
CA ALA A 188 11.93 12.21 19.39
C ALA A 188 12.64 11.92 20.72
N ASP A 189 12.50 10.69 21.23
CA ASP A 189 13.19 10.20 22.45
C ASP A 189 14.56 9.55 22.16
N GLY A 190 15.08 9.70 20.93
CA GLY A 190 16.42 9.30 20.54
C GLY A 190 16.57 7.85 20.09
N VAL A 191 15.48 7.12 19.87
CA VAL A 191 15.55 5.79 19.24
C VAL A 191 15.94 5.95 17.77
N ALA A 192 16.95 5.21 17.31
CA ALA A 192 17.35 5.24 15.92
C ALA A 192 16.30 4.52 15.03
N PRO A 193 16.07 4.96 13.78
CA PRO A 193 15.06 4.38 12.89
C PRO A 193 15.15 2.86 12.73
N GLU A 194 16.35 2.33 12.65
CA GLU A 194 16.64 0.88 12.53
C GLU A 194 16.29 0.07 13.79
N ASN A 195 16.08 0.74 14.92
CA ASN A 195 15.78 0.13 16.23
C ASN A 195 14.33 0.37 16.67
N LEU A 196 13.47 0.90 15.80
CA LEU A 196 12.09 1.22 16.15
C LEU A 196 11.27 -0.03 16.51
N TYR A 197 11.46 -1.12 15.79
CA TYR A 197 10.60 -2.30 15.93
C TYR A 197 11.32 -3.48 16.60
N PRO A 198 10.60 -4.20 17.52
CA PRO A 198 9.24 -3.95 17.96
C PRO A 198 9.14 -2.65 18.77
N LEU A 199 8.04 -1.86 18.58
CA LEU A 199 7.88 -0.59 19.30
C LEU A 199 7.83 -0.81 20.81
N ASP A 200 8.60 -0.02 21.55
CA ASP A 200 8.40 0.17 23.00
C ASP A 200 7.19 1.10 23.21
N VAL A 201 6.00 0.48 23.23
CA VAL A 201 4.71 1.18 23.29
C VAL A 201 4.58 2.03 24.54
N ASP A 202 5.08 1.56 25.69
CA ASP A 202 4.99 2.30 26.97
C ASP A 202 5.86 3.56 26.95
N ARG A 203 7.08 3.43 26.45
CA ARG A 203 8.02 4.54 26.26
C ARG A 203 7.45 5.56 25.26
N ALA A 204 6.85 5.08 24.17
CA ALA A 204 6.22 5.94 23.16
C ALA A 204 5.07 6.76 23.75
N PHE A 205 4.14 6.14 24.49
CA PHE A 205 3.04 6.89 25.15
C PHE A 205 3.55 7.89 26.17
N LYS A 206 4.55 7.53 26.99
CA LYS A 206 5.18 8.47 27.94
C LYS A 206 5.76 9.68 27.20
N LYS A 207 6.38 9.47 26.03
CA LYS A 207 6.88 10.57 25.20
C LYS A 207 5.77 11.38 24.56
N MET A 208 4.66 10.74 24.19
CA MET A 208 3.46 11.42 23.69
C MET A 208 2.82 12.33 24.75
N ASP A 209 2.90 11.98 26.04
CA ASP A 209 2.39 12.84 27.13
C ASP A 209 3.07 14.21 27.16
N GLU A 210 4.35 14.29 26.75
CA GLU A 210 5.10 15.56 26.72
C GLU A 210 4.56 16.52 25.64
N ILE A 211 4.18 16.00 24.45
CA ILE A 211 3.74 16.83 23.34
C ILE A 211 2.22 17.08 23.32
N LYS A 212 1.43 16.20 23.93
CA LYS A 212 -0.03 16.25 23.93
C LYS A 212 -0.62 17.62 24.29
N PRO A 213 -0.15 18.33 25.35
CA PRO A 213 -0.66 19.67 25.71
C PRO A 213 -0.40 20.74 24.63
N HIS A 214 0.50 20.48 23.69
CA HIS A 214 0.91 21.39 22.64
C HIS A 214 0.29 21.06 21.27
N VAL A 215 -0.49 19.97 21.18
CA VAL A 215 -1.24 19.58 19.98
C VAL A 215 -2.62 20.24 20.04
N ALA A 216 -2.78 21.30 19.26
CA ALA A 216 -4.05 22.03 19.20
C ALA A 216 -5.15 21.23 18.49
N VAL A 217 -4.77 20.47 17.44
CA VAL A 217 -5.72 19.67 16.65
C VAL A 217 -5.15 18.29 16.33
N TRP A 218 -5.92 17.25 16.66
CA TRP A 218 -5.71 15.88 16.21
C TRP A 218 -6.53 15.65 14.94
N TRP A 219 -5.89 15.81 13.76
CA TRP A 219 -6.60 15.70 12.48
C TRP A 219 -7.01 14.25 12.16
N THR A 220 -8.14 14.11 11.48
CA THR A 220 -8.72 12.81 11.12
C THR A 220 -8.78 12.57 9.61
N THR A 221 -8.66 13.63 8.79
CA THR A 221 -8.69 13.52 7.33
C THR A 221 -7.47 14.17 6.70
N GLY A 222 -7.01 13.61 5.57
CA GLY A 222 -5.87 14.16 4.86
C GLY A 222 -6.12 15.58 4.34
N ALA A 223 -7.35 15.98 4.03
CA ALA A 223 -7.67 17.34 3.64
C ALA A 223 -7.45 18.32 4.80
N GLN A 224 -7.86 17.95 6.00
CA GLN A 224 -7.67 18.77 7.20
C GLN A 224 -6.19 18.96 7.54
N SER A 225 -5.37 17.92 7.43
CA SER A 225 -4.01 17.85 8.00
C SER A 225 -3.10 19.04 7.65
N ALA A 226 -2.97 19.35 6.37
CA ALA A 226 -2.11 20.45 5.91
C ALA A 226 -2.84 21.80 5.92
N GLN A 227 -4.18 21.79 5.79
CA GLN A 227 -5.00 23.00 5.81
C GLN A 227 -4.88 23.75 7.15
N LEU A 228 -4.75 23.04 8.27
CA LEU A 228 -4.57 23.63 9.61
C LEU A 228 -3.34 24.58 9.70
N LEU A 229 -2.30 24.34 8.88
CA LEU A 229 -1.18 25.27 8.80
C LEU A 229 -1.53 26.53 7.99
N VAL A 230 -2.29 26.38 6.91
CA VAL A 230 -2.76 27.51 6.09
C VAL A 230 -3.70 28.39 6.90
N ASP A 231 -4.62 27.80 7.63
CA ASP A 231 -5.61 28.48 8.48
C ASP A 231 -4.99 29.06 9.77
N GLN A 232 -3.68 28.83 9.99
CA GLN A 232 -2.93 29.32 11.16
C GLN A 232 -3.39 28.74 12.50
N GLU A 233 -4.13 27.63 12.48
CA GLU A 233 -4.50 26.90 13.69
C GLU A 233 -3.30 26.16 14.30
N ALA A 234 -2.29 25.87 13.46
CA ALA A 234 -1.00 25.36 13.89
C ALA A 234 0.13 26.02 13.10
N VAL A 235 1.34 26.01 13.69
CA VAL A 235 2.56 26.53 13.02
C VAL A 235 3.51 25.40 12.62
N ILE A 236 3.36 24.23 13.22
CA ILE A 236 4.08 22.98 12.92
C ILE A 236 3.04 21.85 12.89
N GLY A 237 3.18 20.91 11.98
CA GLY A 237 2.25 19.81 11.92
C GLY A 237 2.78 18.58 11.20
N THR A 238 2.01 17.52 11.27
CA THR A 238 2.18 16.33 10.45
C THR A 238 1.12 16.29 9.36
N ALA A 239 1.51 15.90 8.16
CA ALA A 239 0.56 15.59 7.09
C ALA A 239 1.19 14.63 6.08
N TRP A 240 0.38 14.06 5.22
CA TRP A 240 0.86 13.31 4.07
C TRP A 240 1.49 14.25 3.05
N ASN A 241 2.65 13.87 2.53
CA ASN A 241 3.46 14.70 1.62
C ASN A 241 2.67 15.34 0.47
N GLY A 242 1.76 14.59 -0.16
CA GLY A 242 0.94 15.11 -1.26
C GLY A 242 -0.02 16.23 -0.82
N ARG A 243 -0.42 16.26 0.47
CA ARG A 243 -1.25 17.35 1.02
C ARG A 243 -0.46 18.65 1.15
N TYR A 244 0.77 18.56 1.67
CA TYR A 244 1.67 19.70 1.70
C TYR A 244 2.02 20.18 0.29
N TYR A 245 2.36 19.25 -0.61
CA TYR A 245 2.70 19.58 -1.99
C TYR A 245 1.58 20.38 -2.67
N SER A 246 0.32 19.97 -2.55
CA SER A 246 -0.80 20.69 -3.16
C SER A 246 -0.86 22.13 -2.70
N LEU A 247 -0.74 22.39 -1.40
CA LEU A 247 -0.81 23.75 -0.85
C LEU A 247 0.44 24.57 -1.16
N ILE A 248 1.64 23.98 -1.15
CA ILE A 248 2.88 24.65 -1.55
C ILE A 248 2.81 25.09 -3.02
N LYS A 249 2.27 24.23 -3.88
CA LYS A 249 2.04 24.56 -5.30
C LYS A 249 1.07 25.73 -5.48
N GLU A 250 0.14 25.91 -4.56
CA GLU A 250 -0.81 27.04 -4.52
C GLU A 250 -0.21 28.30 -3.85
N GLY A 251 1.04 28.24 -3.40
CA GLY A 251 1.75 29.37 -2.81
C GLY A 251 1.66 29.46 -1.29
N ALA A 252 1.18 28.42 -0.60
CA ALA A 252 1.16 28.41 0.86
C ALA A 252 2.59 28.49 1.44
N PRO A 253 2.85 29.31 2.47
CA PRO A 253 4.17 29.47 3.08
C PRO A 253 4.49 28.27 4.00
N ILE A 254 4.63 27.10 3.42
CA ILE A 254 4.90 25.83 4.12
C ILE A 254 6.24 25.28 3.63
N SER A 255 7.15 24.97 4.58
CA SER A 255 8.33 24.16 4.36
C SER A 255 8.10 22.75 4.89
N ILE A 256 8.65 21.74 4.21
CA ILE A 256 8.54 20.32 4.58
C ILE A 256 9.90 19.72 4.95
N VAL A 257 9.88 18.70 5.80
CA VAL A 257 11.08 18.02 6.28
C VAL A 257 10.94 16.53 6.09
N TRP A 258 11.87 15.96 5.34
CA TRP A 258 11.89 14.53 5.02
C TRP A 258 12.61 13.68 6.07
N ASN A 259 13.42 14.32 6.92
CA ASN A 259 14.21 13.60 7.91
C ASN A 259 13.30 12.78 8.84
N GLN A 260 13.53 11.48 8.89
CA GLN A 260 12.76 10.51 9.67
C GLN A 260 11.25 10.48 9.31
N GLY A 261 10.90 10.82 8.06
CA GLY A 261 9.54 10.66 7.57
C GLY A 261 9.09 9.20 7.58
N ALA A 262 7.82 8.97 7.85
CA ALA A 262 7.22 7.62 7.88
C ALA A 262 6.63 7.29 6.51
N ILE A 263 7.31 6.45 5.73
CA ILE A 263 6.85 6.03 4.40
C ILE A 263 5.97 4.79 4.50
N LYS A 264 4.89 4.79 3.74
CA LYS A 264 3.91 3.69 3.62
C LYS A 264 3.51 3.46 2.18
N GLU A 265 2.94 2.30 1.92
CA GLU A 265 2.34 1.95 0.64
C GLU A 265 0.81 2.01 0.68
N SER A 266 0.22 2.41 -0.45
CA SER A 266 -1.13 2.07 -0.85
C SER A 266 -1.04 0.91 -1.83
N ALA A 267 -1.96 -0.02 -1.74
CA ALA A 267 -1.91 -1.26 -2.49
C ALA A 267 -3.25 -1.55 -3.20
N PHE A 268 -3.18 -2.37 -4.25
CA PHE A 268 -4.33 -3.01 -4.85
C PHE A 268 -4.36 -4.49 -4.51
N GLY A 269 -5.56 -5.05 -4.39
CA GLY A 269 -5.77 -6.48 -4.23
C GLY A 269 -6.94 -6.94 -5.10
N ILE A 270 -6.91 -8.21 -5.48
CA ILE A 270 -8.00 -8.86 -6.20
C ILE A 270 -8.79 -9.66 -5.16
N PRO A 271 -10.09 -9.37 -4.94
CA PRO A 271 -10.90 -10.13 -3.99
C PRO A 271 -10.92 -11.61 -4.35
N LYS A 272 -10.80 -12.48 -3.34
CA LYS A 272 -10.86 -13.93 -3.53
C LYS A 272 -12.20 -14.34 -4.11
N GLY A 273 -12.19 -15.10 -5.20
CA GLY A 273 -13.38 -15.49 -5.95
C GLY A 273 -13.90 -14.42 -6.93
N ALA A 274 -13.14 -13.37 -7.19
CA ALA A 274 -13.52 -12.37 -8.19
C ALA A 274 -13.69 -13.01 -9.57
N LYS A 275 -14.86 -12.84 -10.17
CA LYS A 275 -15.24 -13.45 -11.46
C LYS A 275 -14.22 -13.15 -12.57
N ASP A 276 -13.75 -11.90 -12.62
CA ASP A 276 -12.87 -11.40 -13.67
C ASP A 276 -11.43 -11.23 -13.15
N ALA A 277 -10.98 -12.07 -12.19
CA ALA A 277 -9.65 -12.01 -11.59
C ALA A 277 -8.51 -11.99 -12.64
N TYR A 278 -8.64 -12.77 -13.71
CA TYR A 278 -7.69 -12.76 -14.83
C TYR A 278 -7.49 -11.35 -15.40
N TRP A 279 -8.55 -10.58 -15.61
CA TRP A 279 -8.48 -9.22 -16.12
C TRP A 279 -8.03 -8.23 -15.04
N GLY A 280 -8.31 -8.52 -13.76
CA GLY A 280 -7.74 -7.83 -12.62
C GLY A 280 -6.21 -7.89 -12.61
N GLN A 281 -5.61 -9.07 -12.83
CA GLN A 281 -4.14 -9.23 -12.93
C GLN A 281 -3.56 -8.36 -14.06
N ARG A 282 -4.25 -8.25 -15.19
CA ARG A 282 -3.81 -7.40 -16.31
C ARG A 282 -3.92 -5.91 -16.01
N LEU A 283 -4.92 -5.51 -15.22
CA LEU A 283 -4.99 -4.13 -14.73
C LEU A 283 -3.81 -3.83 -13.79
N LEU A 284 -3.47 -4.75 -12.89
CA LEU A 284 -2.29 -4.60 -12.02
C LEU A 284 -0.99 -4.54 -12.83
N ALA A 285 -0.85 -5.38 -13.86
CA ALA A 285 0.30 -5.35 -14.76
C ALA A 285 0.42 -4.01 -15.51
N VAL A 286 -0.69 -3.42 -15.95
CA VAL A 286 -0.71 -2.05 -16.53
C VAL A 286 -0.33 -1.01 -15.47
N THR A 287 -0.78 -1.18 -14.24
CA THR A 287 -0.44 -0.26 -13.14
C THR A 287 1.05 -0.33 -12.77
N ALA A 288 1.72 -1.46 -13.02
CA ALA A 288 3.16 -1.63 -12.77
C ALA A 288 4.06 -0.87 -13.76
N ASP A 289 3.50 -0.37 -14.87
CA ASP A 289 4.26 0.34 -15.90
C ASP A 289 4.91 1.62 -15.34
N ALA A 290 6.23 1.74 -15.49
CA ALA A 290 7.01 2.85 -14.93
C ALA A 290 6.59 4.21 -15.48
N LYS A 291 6.26 4.28 -16.78
CA LYS A 291 5.83 5.54 -17.42
C LYS A 291 4.48 5.99 -16.86
N LEU A 292 3.52 5.07 -16.77
CA LEU A 292 2.20 5.39 -16.21
C LEU A 292 2.29 5.80 -14.74
N GLN A 293 3.19 5.19 -13.97
CA GLN A 293 3.43 5.58 -12.58
C GLN A 293 4.09 6.96 -12.46
N GLY A 294 4.98 7.33 -13.38
CA GLY A 294 5.53 8.69 -13.46
C GLY A 294 4.46 9.72 -13.83
N GLU A 295 3.62 9.43 -14.81
CA GLU A 295 2.48 10.27 -15.18
C GLU A 295 1.48 10.44 -14.02
N TYR A 296 1.21 9.36 -13.27
CA TYR A 296 0.39 9.40 -12.07
C TYR A 296 0.97 10.31 -10.99
N ALA A 297 2.29 10.22 -10.74
CA ALA A 297 2.98 11.08 -9.79
C ALA A 297 2.84 12.56 -10.17
N ASN A 298 2.97 12.89 -11.46
CA ASN A 298 2.85 14.26 -11.98
C ASN A 298 1.46 14.87 -11.75
N ILE A 299 0.43 14.04 -11.65
CA ILE A 299 -0.95 14.49 -11.42
C ILE A 299 -1.22 14.76 -9.94
N ILE A 300 -0.81 13.81 -9.06
CA ILE A 300 -1.30 13.81 -7.67
C ILE A 300 -0.19 14.01 -6.62
N GLY A 301 1.09 13.96 -7.00
CA GLY A 301 2.20 14.09 -6.04
C GLY A 301 2.43 12.87 -5.15
N TYR A 302 1.86 11.72 -5.50
CA TYR A 302 2.14 10.43 -4.89
C TYR A 302 2.82 9.53 -5.92
N PRO A 303 4.08 9.11 -5.69
CA PRO A 303 4.79 8.31 -6.67
C PRO A 303 4.28 6.87 -6.67
N GLY A 304 4.41 6.22 -7.83
CA GLY A 304 4.40 4.78 -7.89
C GLY A 304 5.61 4.17 -7.17
N LEU A 305 5.60 2.85 -7.04
CA LEU A 305 6.67 2.10 -6.37
C LEU A 305 7.65 1.44 -7.34
N ASN A 306 7.42 1.53 -8.64
CA ASN A 306 8.40 1.21 -9.63
C ASN A 306 9.49 2.30 -9.64
N LEU A 307 10.72 1.95 -9.24
CA LEU A 307 11.83 2.91 -9.09
C LEU A 307 12.21 3.59 -10.41
N GLU A 308 11.93 2.96 -11.55
CA GLU A 308 12.12 3.54 -12.87
C GLU A 308 11.11 4.67 -13.19
N ALA A 309 10.01 4.78 -12.43
CA ALA A 309 9.00 5.82 -12.63
C ALA A 309 9.55 7.24 -12.47
N THR A 310 10.61 7.41 -11.69
CA THR A 310 11.30 8.71 -11.52
C THR A 310 11.83 9.27 -12.83
N LYS A 311 12.18 8.42 -13.81
CA LYS A 311 12.63 8.83 -15.16
C LYS A 311 11.52 9.49 -15.99
N HIS A 312 10.27 9.29 -15.60
CA HIS A 312 9.05 9.80 -16.27
C HIS A 312 8.33 10.87 -15.44
N THR A 313 8.92 11.24 -14.31
CA THR A 313 8.37 12.24 -13.40
C THR A 313 8.99 13.63 -13.69
N ASP A 314 8.17 14.67 -13.59
CA ASP A 314 8.69 16.04 -13.71
C ASP A 314 9.81 16.26 -12.66
N PRO A 315 11.02 16.66 -13.08
CA PRO A 315 12.12 16.93 -12.16
C PRO A 315 11.77 17.93 -11.04
N LYS A 316 10.87 18.87 -11.30
CA LYS A 316 10.39 19.84 -10.29
C LYS A 316 9.57 19.21 -9.18
N LEU A 317 9.02 18.02 -9.42
CA LEU A 317 8.23 17.29 -8.44
C LEU A 317 9.11 16.43 -7.51
N LEU A 318 10.29 15.99 -7.97
CA LEU A 318 11.15 15.07 -7.22
C LEU A 318 11.43 15.50 -5.76
N PRO A 319 11.66 16.79 -5.43
CA PRO A 319 11.84 17.23 -4.04
C PRO A 319 10.63 16.94 -3.13
N TYR A 320 9.45 16.72 -3.71
CA TYR A 320 8.18 16.50 -3.00
C TYR A 320 7.75 15.03 -2.97
N LEU A 321 8.54 14.13 -3.54
CA LEU A 321 8.21 12.69 -3.60
C LEU A 321 8.98 11.87 -2.58
N PRO A 322 8.31 10.99 -1.82
CA PRO A 322 8.96 10.13 -0.83
C PRO A 322 9.94 9.13 -1.45
N THR A 323 9.73 8.72 -2.70
CA THR A 323 10.58 7.71 -3.38
C THR A 323 11.73 8.31 -4.19
N SER A 324 11.88 9.65 -4.23
CA SER A 324 13.10 10.22 -4.80
C SER A 324 14.32 9.77 -3.99
N PRO A 325 15.46 9.45 -4.61
CA PRO A 325 16.60 8.85 -3.91
C PRO A 325 17.03 9.65 -2.67
N GLU A 326 17.06 10.97 -2.76
CA GLU A 326 17.42 11.83 -1.65
C GLU A 326 16.44 11.76 -0.48
N ASN A 327 15.14 11.79 -0.76
CA ASN A 327 14.11 11.75 0.28
C ASN A 327 13.98 10.36 0.87
N LEU A 328 14.05 9.31 0.03
CA LEU A 328 13.93 7.92 0.48
C LEU A 328 15.00 7.56 1.51
N SER A 329 16.24 8.04 1.30
CA SER A 329 17.36 7.77 2.23
C SER A 329 17.21 8.40 3.62
N LYS A 330 16.30 9.36 3.78
CA LYS A 330 16.07 10.08 5.04
C LYS A 330 14.90 9.51 5.86
N GLN A 331 14.16 8.56 5.33
CA GLN A 331 12.90 8.06 5.88
C GLN A 331 13.03 6.63 6.41
N PHE A 332 12.02 6.20 7.12
CA PHE A 332 11.85 4.79 7.50
C PHE A 332 10.53 4.23 6.96
N TRP A 333 10.52 2.93 6.67
CA TRP A 333 9.28 2.23 6.33
C TRP A 333 8.52 1.84 7.59
N VAL A 334 7.24 2.20 7.65
CA VAL A 334 6.34 1.72 8.70
C VAL A 334 6.20 0.21 8.58
N ASN A 335 6.43 -0.53 9.67
CA ASN A 335 6.27 -1.97 9.68
C ASN A 335 4.78 -2.33 9.76
N LEU A 336 4.14 -2.46 8.59
CA LEU A 336 2.71 -2.76 8.49
C LEU A 336 2.35 -4.14 9.06
N GLU A 337 3.27 -5.11 9.02
CA GLU A 337 3.05 -6.44 9.60
C GLU A 337 2.96 -6.36 11.12
N TRP A 338 3.92 -5.65 11.75
CA TRP A 338 3.89 -5.42 13.19
C TRP A 338 2.60 -4.69 13.61
N TRP A 339 2.20 -3.66 12.85
CA TRP A 339 0.95 -2.94 13.11
C TRP A 339 -0.29 -3.81 12.89
N SER A 340 -0.29 -4.69 11.91
CA SER A 340 -1.40 -5.64 11.71
C SER A 340 -1.65 -6.51 12.94
N ASP A 341 -0.58 -6.91 13.64
CA ASP A 341 -0.67 -7.76 14.85
C ASP A 341 -1.04 -6.97 16.12
N ASN A 342 -0.64 -5.72 16.21
CA ASN A 342 -0.69 -4.96 17.47
C ASN A 342 -1.74 -3.83 17.46
N ARG A 343 -2.25 -3.44 16.27
CA ARG A 343 -3.09 -2.25 16.09
C ARG A 343 -4.33 -2.22 16.97
N ALA A 344 -5.04 -3.34 17.12
CA ALA A 344 -6.31 -3.35 17.83
C ALA A 344 -6.16 -2.91 19.30
N ALA A 345 -5.22 -3.52 20.02
CA ALA A 345 -4.96 -3.20 21.43
C ALA A 345 -4.39 -1.79 21.59
N ILE A 346 -3.47 -1.39 20.71
CA ILE A 346 -2.84 -0.06 20.78
C ILE A 346 -3.86 1.03 20.42
N GLN A 347 -4.77 0.80 19.46
CA GLN A 347 -5.83 1.74 19.12
C GLN A 347 -6.79 1.95 20.27
N GLU A 348 -7.17 0.90 20.99
CA GLU A 348 -8.00 1.00 22.18
C GLU A 348 -7.30 1.82 23.27
N ARG A 349 -6.00 1.58 23.50
CA ARG A 349 -5.19 2.37 24.44
C ARG A 349 -5.09 3.83 23.99
N TRP A 350 -4.92 4.11 22.69
CA TRP A 350 -4.87 5.45 22.12
C TRP A 350 -6.15 6.24 22.37
N MET A 351 -7.31 5.62 22.14
CA MET A 351 -8.59 6.27 22.41
C MET A 351 -8.76 6.64 23.88
N ARG A 352 -8.39 5.76 24.81
CA ARG A 352 -8.41 6.06 26.24
C ARG A 352 -7.44 7.18 26.61
N TRP A 353 -6.23 7.14 26.03
CA TRP A 353 -5.20 8.15 26.28
C TRP A 353 -5.61 9.53 25.80
N LEU A 354 -6.29 9.66 24.66
CA LEU A 354 -6.78 10.95 24.16
C LEU A 354 -7.79 11.61 25.11
N LEU A 355 -8.58 10.81 25.84
CA LEU A 355 -9.62 11.29 26.75
C LEU A 355 -9.07 11.75 28.12
N GLN A 356 -7.86 11.40 28.46
CA GLN A 356 -7.18 11.84 29.70
C GLN A 356 -6.66 13.27 29.56
#